data_bdf6d5f085363f63bbf8640fbfccc3e2
#
_entry.id   bdf6d5f085363f63bbf8640fbfccc3e2
#
_cell.length_a   1.000
_cell.length_b   1.000
_cell.length_c   1.000
_cell.angle_alpha   90.00
_cell.angle_beta   90.00
_cell.angle_gamma   90.00
#
_symmetry.space_group_name_H-M   'P 1'
#
loop_
_entity.id
_entity.type
_entity.pdbx_description
1 polymer ?
#
loop_
_entity_poly.entity_id
_entity_poly.type
_entity_poly.pdbx_seq_one_letter_code
_entity_poly.pdbx_strand_id
1 'polypeptide(L)'
;MREQTICISVHNGINYLPLVVKSVRENSYDKDCPFVIYSENSDDGTNEWLEENKEKYNLDVYIETENKVRRGIGGGMNYCADKVKTEFINFLQADIYVSRNWDKYLFECYDEMVGNDRGIVFSNRIQPDIFNDN
;
A
#
# COMPACT_ATOMS: atom_id res chain seq x y z
N MET A 1 -17.62 6.60 7.02
CA MET A 1 -16.74 6.06 5.97
C MET A 1 -16.52 4.58 6.25
N ARG A 2 -16.33 3.79 5.21
CA ARG A 2 -16.09 2.34 5.34
C ARG A 2 -14.70 2.07 5.93
N GLU A 3 -14.57 0.99 6.70
CA GLU A 3 -13.30 0.59 7.28
C GLU A 3 -12.39 -0.06 6.23
N GLN A 4 -11.17 0.41 6.14
CA GLN A 4 -10.18 -0.04 5.16
C GLN A 4 -8.83 -0.31 5.82
N THR A 5 -8.06 -1.20 5.23
CA THR A 5 -6.64 -1.41 5.53
C THR A 5 -5.81 -1.21 4.27
N ILE A 6 -4.74 -0.46 4.38
CA ILE A 6 -3.77 -0.29 3.30
C ILE A 6 -2.74 -1.43 3.39
N CYS A 7 -2.50 -2.10 2.28
CA CYS A 7 -1.54 -3.20 2.20
C CYS A 7 -0.45 -2.90 1.16
N ILE A 8 0.80 -3.03 1.56
CA ILE A 8 1.97 -2.92 0.67
C ILE A 8 2.87 -4.14 0.86
N SER A 9 3.25 -4.77 -0.25
CA SER A 9 4.33 -5.75 -0.30
C SER A 9 5.54 -5.11 -0.96
N VAL A 10 6.70 -5.16 -0.33
CA VAL A 10 7.91 -4.48 -0.79
C VAL A 10 9.14 -5.39 -0.77
N HIS A 11 10.01 -5.18 -1.75
CA HIS A 11 11.37 -5.68 -1.81
C HIS A 11 12.27 -4.56 -2.32
N ASN A 12 13.21 -4.11 -1.48
CA ASN A 12 14.13 -3.03 -1.82
C ASN A 12 13.43 -1.74 -2.29
N GLY A 13 12.64 -1.14 -1.41
CA GLY A 13 11.84 0.05 -1.71
C GLY A 13 12.29 1.33 -1.02
N ILE A 14 13.52 1.44 -0.51
CA ILE A 14 13.96 2.58 0.31
C ILE A 14 13.85 3.92 -0.42
N ASN A 15 14.01 3.94 -1.75
CA ASN A 15 13.93 5.17 -2.54
C ASN A 15 12.50 5.70 -2.70
N TYR A 16 11.47 4.86 -2.50
CA TYR A 16 10.07 5.20 -2.77
C TYR A 16 9.16 5.01 -1.57
N LEU A 17 9.31 3.92 -0.81
CA LEU A 17 8.40 3.54 0.25
C LEU A 17 8.17 4.65 1.30
N PRO A 18 9.19 5.37 1.78
CA PRO A 18 9.00 6.48 2.71
C PRO A 18 8.04 7.55 2.19
N LEU A 19 8.16 7.89 0.91
CA LEU A 19 7.30 8.87 0.26
C LEU A 19 5.87 8.35 0.09
N VAL A 20 5.71 7.06 -0.25
CA VAL A 20 4.40 6.42 -0.37
C VAL A 20 3.67 6.43 0.98
N VAL A 21 4.32 5.97 2.05
CA VAL A 21 3.74 5.96 3.41
C VAL A 21 3.34 7.37 3.83
N LYS A 22 4.21 8.34 3.63
CA LYS A 22 3.94 9.75 3.92
C LYS A 22 2.74 10.26 3.12
N SER A 23 2.68 9.97 1.82
CA SER A 23 1.58 10.40 0.97
C SER A 23 0.24 9.83 1.42
N VAL A 24 0.21 8.56 1.83
CA VAL A 24 -1.00 7.93 2.38
C VAL A 24 -1.46 8.66 3.64
N ARG A 25 -0.55 8.90 4.59
CA ARG A 25 -0.91 9.59 5.84
C ARG A 25 -1.34 11.05 5.67
N GLU A 26 -0.75 11.74 4.72
CA GLU A 26 -1.07 13.16 4.47
C GLU A 26 -2.31 13.33 3.58
N ASN A 27 -2.48 12.48 2.58
CA ASN A 27 -3.45 12.67 1.50
C ASN A 27 -4.72 11.83 1.60
N SER A 28 -4.75 10.78 2.42
CA SER A 28 -5.96 10.00 2.64
C SER A 28 -7.03 10.83 3.35
N TYR A 29 -8.29 10.56 3.04
CA TYR A 29 -9.41 11.09 3.79
C TYR A 29 -9.45 10.47 5.19
N ASP A 30 -9.30 9.14 5.28
CA ASP A 30 -9.07 8.42 6.53
C ASP A 30 -7.56 8.33 6.82
N LYS A 31 -7.06 9.29 7.58
CA LYS A 31 -5.63 9.39 7.90
C LYS A 31 -5.14 8.35 8.88
N ASP A 32 -6.03 7.75 9.64
CA ASP A 32 -5.72 6.80 10.72
C ASP A 32 -6.01 5.34 10.34
N CYS A 33 -6.36 5.08 9.07
CA CYS A 33 -6.63 3.73 8.61
C CYS A 33 -5.46 2.77 8.90
N PRO A 34 -5.74 1.50 9.28
CA PRO A 34 -4.72 0.49 9.45
C PRO A 34 -3.83 0.33 8.22
N PHE A 35 -2.54 0.09 8.45
CA PHE A 35 -1.54 -0.02 7.41
C PHE A 35 -0.68 -1.26 7.66
N VAL A 36 -0.72 -2.22 6.74
CA VAL A 36 0.06 -3.46 6.80
C VAL A 36 1.13 -3.43 5.72
N ILE A 37 2.39 -3.59 6.12
CA ILE A 37 3.53 -3.65 5.20
C ILE A 37 4.28 -4.96 5.41
N TYR A 38 4.46 -5.69 4.33
CA TYR A 38 5.30 -6.88 4.25
C TYR A 38 6.55 -6.60 3.44
N SER A 39 7.72 -6.76 4.07
CA SER A 39 9.02 -6.60 3.42
C SER A 39 9.71 -7.94 3.29
N GLU A 40 10.06 -8.31 2.04
CA GLU A 40 10.68 -9.58 1.74
C GLU A 40 12.11 -9.40 1.21
N ASN A 41 13.08 -9.95 1.96
CA ASN A 41 14.49 -9.99 1.56
C ASN A 41 15.06 -8.64 1.14
N SER A 42 14.64 -7.56 1.80
CA SER A 42 15.19 -6.23 1.53
C SER A 42 16.56 -6.05 2.18
N ASP A 43 17.50 -5.50 1.44
CA ASP A 43 18.89 -5.25 1.87
C ASP A 43 19.41 -3.83 1.56
N ASP A 44 18.48 -2.92 1.19
CA ASP A 44 18.79 -1.56 0.76
C ASP A 44 18.51 -0.47 1.83
N GLY A 45 18.18 -0.86 3.06
CA GLY A 45 17.76 0.06 4.12
C GLY A 45 16.26 0.12 4.36
N THR A 46 15.45 -0.59 3.57
CA THR A 46 13.98 -0.63 3.73
C THR A 46 13.58 -1.14 5.11
N ASN A 47 14.18 -2.25 5.58
CA ASN A 47 13.84 -2.86 6.86
C ASN A 47 14.15 -1.93 8.03
N GLU A 48 15.29 -1.29 8.01
CA GLU A 48 15.74 -0.33 9.03
C GLU A 48 14.79 0.86 9.08
N TRP A 49 14.42 1.40 7.93
CA TRP A 49 13.47 2.51 7.85
C TRP A 49 12.10 2.12 8.43
N LEU A 50 11.61 0.93 8.11
CA LEU A 50 10.33 0.43 8.63
C LEU A 50 10.37 0.30 10.16
N GLU A 51 11.42 -0.29 10.72
CA GLU A 51 11.58 -0.44 12.17
C GLU A 51 11.67 0.91 12.89
N GLU A 52 12.37 1.88 12.32
CA GLU A 52 12.54 3.22 12.89
C GLU A 52 11.25 4.07 12.82
N ASN A 53 10.39 3.83 11.83
CA ASN A 53 9.25 4.68 11.52
C ASN A 53 7.87 4.03 11.77
N LYS A 54 7.80 2.75 12.12
CA LYS A 54 6.52 2.04 12.30
C LYS A 54 5.62 2.67 13.34
N GLU A 55 6.17 3.17 14.44
CA GLU A 55 5.37 3.86 15.47
C GLU A 55 4.91 5.24 15.00
N LYS A 56 5.80 5.99 14.38
CA LYS A 56 5.50 7.35 13.87
C LYS A 56 4.32 7.36 12.89
N TYR A 57 4.27 6.37 12.01
CA TYR A 57 3.23 6.27 10.97
C TYR A 57 2.15 5.24 11.29
N ASN A 58 2.18 4.62 12.47
CA ASN A 58 1.25 3.57 12.89
C ASN A 58 1.16 2.44 11.84
N LEU A 59 2.31 1.81 11.59
CA LEU A 59 2.46 0.71 10.62
C LEU A 59 2.52 -0.63 11.33
N ASP A 60 1.78 -1.60 10.82
CA ASP A 60 1.92 -3.00 11.18
C ASP A 60 2.91 -3.65 10.19
N VAL A 61 4.12 -3.94 10.65
CA VAL A 61 5.26 -4.29 9.81
C VAL A 61 5.65 -5.75 10.02
N TYR A 62 5.80 -6.47 8.91
CA TYR A 62 6.26 -7.85 8.86
C TYR A 62 7.49 -7.95 7.96
N ILE A 63 8.62 -8.40 8.51
CA ILE A 63 9.90 -8.46 7.82
C ILE A 63 10.38 -9.90 7.75
N GLU A 64 10.63 -10.39 6.54
CA GLU A 64 11.30 -11.66 6.27
C GLU A 64 12.61 -11.39 5.52
N THR A 65 13.72 -11.97 5.97
CA THR A 65 15.07 -11.63 5.47
C THR A 65 15.75 -12.72 4.68
N GLU A 66 15.33 -13.96 4.82
CA GLU A 66 16.08 -15.11 4.27
C GLU A 66 15.18 -16.14 3.56
N ASN A 67 14.14 -15.66 2.88
CA ASN A 67 13.29 -16.55 2.10
C ASN A 67 14.07 -17.13 0.91
N LYS A 68 14.31 -18.43 0.91
CA LYS A 68 14.95 -19.14 -0.20
C LYS A 68 14.09 -19.13 -1.47
N VAL A 69 12.77 -19.25 -1.28
CA VAL A 69 11.79 -19.11 -2.35
C VAL A 69 10.95 -17.87 -2.03
N ARG A 70 11.10 -16.86 -2.85
CA ARG A 70 10.38 -15.60 -2.66
C ARG A 70 8.88 -15.78 -2.90
N ARG A 71 8.07 -15.13 -2.06
CA ARG A 71 6.61 -15.05 -2.25
C ARG A 71 6.24 -14.22 -3.48
N GLY A 72 7.08 -13.24 -3.82
CA GLY A 72 6.79 -12.28 -4.88
C GLY A 72 5.65 -11.31 -4.51
N ILE A 73 5.22 -10.51 -5.47
CA ILE A 73 4.19 -9.47 -5.26
C ILE A 73 2.87 -10.11 -4.83
N GLY A 74 2.39 -11.10 -5.56
CA GLY A 74 1.12 -11.76 -5.28
C GLY A 74 1.11 -12.48 -3.93
N GLY A 75 2.17 -13.24 -3.62
CA GLY A 75 2.31 -13.92 -2.33
C GLY A 75 2.46 -12.95 -1.17
N GLY A 76 3.16 -11.83 -1.36
CA GLY A 76 3.28 -10.77 -0.38
C GLY A 76 1.96 -10.05 -0.11
N MET A 77 1.17 -9.80 -1.14
CA MET A 77 -0.18 -9.23 -1.00
C MET A 77 -1.11 -10.19 -0.24
N ASN A 78 -1.06 -11.49 -0.53
CA ASN A 78 -1.82 -12.49 0.22
C ASN A 78 -1.40 -12.53 1.70
N TYR A 79 -0.09 -12.41 1.96
CA TYR A 79 0.42 -12.31 3.33
C TYR A 79 -0.17 -11.12 4.08
N CYS A 80 -0.19 -9.94 3.45
CA CYS A 80 -0.82 -8.76 4.02
C CYS A 80 -2.33 -8.97 4.25
N ALA A 81 -3.02 -9.53 3.26
CA ALA A 81 -4.47 -9.76 3.33
C ALA A 81 -4.87 -10.64 4.52
N ASP A 82 -4.06 -11.65 4.87
CA ASP A 82 -4.29 -12.51 6.03
C ASP A 82 -4.24 -11.75 7.38
N LYS A 83 -3.64 -10.56 7.40
CA LYS A 83 -3.55 -9.70 8.59
C LYS A 83 -4.67 -8.68 8.69
N VAL A 84 -5.47 -8.50 7.63
CA VAL A 84 -6.52 -7.49 7.56
C VAL A 84 -7.74 -7.91 8.36
N LYS A 85 -8.27 -6.94 9.14
CA LYS A 85 -9.48 -7.12 9.96
C LYS A 85 -10.62 -6.20 9.56
N THR A 86 -10.38 -5.32 8.59
CA THR A 86 -11.37 -4.37 8.08
C THR A 86 -12.17 -4.93 6.92
N GLU A 87 -13.27 -4.27 6.58
CA GLU A 87 -14.16 -4.67 5.48
C GLU A 87 -13.46 -4.59 4.11
N PHE A 88 -12.62 -3.57 3.92
CA PHE A 88 -11.95 -3.30 2.65
C PHE A 88 -10.44 -3.40 2.76
N ILE A 89 -9.84 -3.84 1.67
CA ILE A 89 -8.38 -3.86 1.47
C ILE A 89 -8.05 -2.94 0.31
N ASN A 90 -7.11 -2.02 0.53
CA ASN A 90 -6.49 -1.25 -0.53
C ASN A 90 -5.06 -1.75 -0.75
N PHE A 91 -4.81 -2.37 -1.88
CA PHE A 91 -3.46 -2.76 -2.28
C PHE A 91 -2.77 -1.59 -2.99
N LEU A 92 -1.66 -1.15 -2.43
CA LEU A 92 -0.76 -0.18 -3.06
C LEU A 92 0.57 -0.82 -3.39
N GLN A 93 1.14 -0.43 -4.53
CA GLN A 93 2.54 -0.74 -4.82
C GLN A 93 3.46 0.20 -4.03
N ALA A 94 4.67 -0.27 -3.72
CA ALA A 94 5.63 0.48 -2.89
C ALA A 94 6.20 1.75 -3.55
N ASP A 95 5.85 2.01 -4.80
CA ASP A 95 6.27 3.15 -5.63
C ASP A 95 5.10 4.02 -6.12
N ILE A 96 3.91 3.85 -5.56
CA ILE A 96 2.71 4.63 -5.90
C ILE A 96 2.48 5.74 -4.88
N TYR A 97 2.58 6.98 -5.34
CA TYR A 97 2.22 8.16 -4.57
C TYR A 97 0.72 8.44 -4.74
N VAL A 98 -0.02 8.62 -3.63
CA VAL A 98 -1.46 8.86 -3.67
C VAL A 98 -1.80 10.35 -3.62
N SER A 99 -2.85 10.74 -4.34
CA SER A 99 -3.36 12.10 -4.36
C SER A 99 -4.32 12.38 -3.19
N ARG A 100 -4.64 13.65 -3.00
CA ARG A 100 -5.55 14.08 -1.93
C ARG A 100 -6.92 13.42 -2.04
N ASN A 101 -7.41 12.89 -0.93
CA ASN A 101 -8.72 12.22 -0.81
C ASN A 101 -8.93 11.03 -1.76
N TRP A 102 -7.85 10.38 -2.19
CA TRP A 102 -7.89 9.25 -3.11
C TRP A 102 -8.83 8.13 -2.66
N ASP A 103 -8.79 7.80 -1.38
CA ASP A 103 -9.59 6.74 -0.77
C ASP A 103 -11.09 7.10 -0.76
N LYS A 104 -11.43 8.34 -0.47
CA LYS A 104 -12.80 8.83 -0.56
C LYS A 104 -13.38 8.64 -1.97
N TYR A 105 -12.62 9.03 -2.99
CA TYR A 105 -13.08 8.88 -4.38
C TYR A 105 -13.19 7.42 -4.81
N LEU A 106 -12.31 6.53 -4.33
CA LEU A 106 -12.44 5.10 -4.58
C LEU A 106 -13.71 4.52 -3.96
N PHE A 107 -14.06 4.92 -2.75
CA PHE A 107 -15.30 4.47 -2.11
C PHE A 107 -16.55 5.04 -2.79
N GLU A 108 -16.54 6.28 -3.21
CA GLU A 108 -17.63 6.86 -4.02
C GLU A 108 -17.84 6.06 -5.31
N CYS A 109 -16.76 5.76 -6.01
CA CYS A 109 -16.78 4.91 -7.20
C CYS A 109 -17.31 3.50 -6.92
N TYR A 110 -16.87 2.89 -5.83
CA TYR A 110 -17.34 1.57 -5.41
C TYR A 110 -18.85 1.58 -5.14
N ASP A 111 -19.35 2.56 -4.41
CA ASP A 111 -20.77 2.68 -4.06
C ASP A 111 -21.65 2.90 -5.30
N GLU A 112 -21.17 3.64 -6.29
CA GLU A 112 -21.90 3.88 -7.55
C GLU A 112 -21.91 2.66 -8.48
N MET A 113 -20.78 1.96 -8.60
CA MET A 113 -20.57 0.92 -9.61
C MET A 113 -20.81 -0.49 -9.12
N VAL A 114 -20.51 -0.77 -7.87
CA VAL A 114 -20.57 -2.10 -7.28
C VAL A 114 -21.73 -2.21 -6.27
N GLY A 115 -21.95 -1.18 -5.49
CA GLY A 115 -23.02 -1.13 -4.49
C GLY A 115 -22.84 -2.15 -3.38
N ASN A 116 -23.82 -3.07 -3.22
CA ASN A 116 -23.78 -4.11 -2.20
C ASN A 116 -23.15 -5.42 -2.67
N ASP A 117 -22.75 -5.50 -3.94
CA ASP A 117 -22.10 -6.67 -4.49
C ASP A 117 -20.60 -6.71 -4.12
N ARG A 118 -19.99 -7.86 -4.36
CA ARG A 118 -18.53 -7.99 -4.25
C ARG A 118 -17.90 -7.50 -5.53
N GLY A 119 -16.90 -6.62 -5.40
CA GLY A 119 -16.21 -6.10 -6.56
C GLY A 119 -14.87 -5.48 -6.24
N ILE A 120 -14.15 -5.13 -7.29
CA ILE A 120 -12.85 -4.50 -7.24
C ILE A 120 -12.93 -3.21 -8.06
N VAL A 121 -12.43 -2.12 -7.48
CA VAL A 121 -12.27 -0.84 -8.17
C VAL A 121 -10.80 -0.53 -8.31
N PHE A 122 -10.39 -0.16 -9.51
CA PHE A 122 -9.04 0.27 -9.80
C PHE A 122 -9.00 1.76 -10.08
N SER A 123 -8.01 2.46 -9.54
CA SER A 123 -7.73 3.83 -9.93
C SER A 123 -6.81 3.89 -11.15
N ASN A 124 -6.97 4.93 -11.94
CA ASN A 124 -6.01 5.25 -12.98
C ASN A 124 -4.71 5.78 -12.36
N ARG A 125 -3.60 5.38 -12.96
CA ARG A 125 -2.27 5.86 -12.63
C ARG A 125 -1.84 6.91 -13.65
N ILE A 126 -1.38 8.06 -13.15
CA ILE A 126 -0.70 9.04 -13.98
C ILE A 126 0.79 8.68 -13.95
N GLN A 127 1.33 8.33 -15.12
CA GLN A 127 2.77 8.15 -15.30
C GLN A 127 3.33 9.33 -16.09
N PRO A 128 4.49 9.85 -15.71
CA PRO A 128 5.22 10.75 -16.59
C PRO A 128 5.50 10.03 -17.91
N ASP A 129 5.29 10.73 -18.99
CA ASP A 129 5.52 10.18 -20.34
C ASP A 129 7.03 10.18 -20.60
N ILE A 130 7.70 9.11 -20.15
CA ILE A 130 9.16 8.95 -20.31
C ILE A 130 9.56 8.47 -21.72
N PHE A 131 8.61 8.31 -22.63
CA PHE A 131 8.85 7.74 -23.96
C PHE A 131 8.73 8.74 -25.11
N ASN A 132 8.56 10.03 -24.84
CA ASN A 132 8.40 11.06 -25.87
C ASN A 132 9.64 11.95 -26.04
N ASP A 133 10.85 11.47 -25.77
CA ASP A 133 12.09 12.08 -26.25
C ASP A 133 12.54 11.38 -27.53
N ASN A 134 11.87 11.70 -28.61
CA ASN A 134 12.41 11.52 -29.97
C ASN A 134 12.46 12.87 -30.69
#